data_00993d94cae8a85108963e17e1af75c3
#
_entry.id   00993d94cae8a85108963e17e1af75c3
#
_cell.length_a   1.000
_cell.length_b   1.000
_cell.length_c   1.000
_cell.angle_alpha   90.00
_cell.angle_beta   90.00
_cell.angle_gamma   90.00
#
_symmetry.space_group_name_H-M   'P 1'
#
loop_
_entity.id
_entity.type
_entity.pdbx_description
1 polymer ?
#
loop_
_entity_poly.entity_id
_entity_poly.type
_entity_poly.pdbx_seq_one_letter_code
_entity_poly.pdbx_strand_id
1 'polypeptide(L)'
;MTVNDVDILLVEDNLSDVTLALHAFKKHQLASRVHVIRDGAAALEFLFATGAYAQRDIANVPKVILLDLNLPLVNGLEVLRQIKHDPRTQPIPVVMLTASREERDIVASYQLGVNSYIVKPVDFDQFSEAMRTLGLFWLLHNQPPILLGKA
;
A
#
# COMPACT_ATOMS: atom_id res chain seq x y z
N MET A 1 7.50 5.96 16.15
CA MET A 1 6.67 4.88 15.58
C MET A 1 7.53 3.65 15.33
N THR A 2 7.07 2.51 15.70
CA THR A 2 7.72 1.25 15.37
C THR A 2 7.14 0.68 14.07
N VAL A 3 7.84 -0.28 13.46
CA VAL A 3 7.34 -0.93 12.24
C VAL A 3 6.08 -1.77 12.50
N ASN A 4 5.68 -1.95 13.75
CA ASN A 4 4.44 -2.64 14.09
C ASN A 4 3.22 -1.71 14.07
N ASP A 5 3.41 -0.41 14.00
CA ASP A 5 2.33 0.58 14.08
C ASP A 5 2.10 1.29 12.74
N VAL A 6 2.35 0.60 11.64
CA VAL A 6 2.21 1.16 10.30
C VAL A 6 0.76 1.08 9.84
N ASP A 7 0.20 2.23 9.48
CA ASP A 7 -1.14 2.30 8.87
C ASP A 7 -1.08 2.25 7.34
N ILE A 8 -0.06 2.89 6.76
CA ILE A 8 0.10 2.98 5.32
C ILE A 8 1.44 2.37 4.93
N LEU A 9 1.42 1.35 4.11
CA LEU A 9 2.62 0.82 3.50
C LEU A 9 2.73 1.39 2.09
N LEU A 10 3.75 2.19 1.86
CA LEU A 10 4.04 2.79 0.56
C LEU A 10 5.20 2.06 -0.09
N VAL A 11 4.92 1.30 -1.14
CA VAL A 11 5.94 0.53 -1.86
C VAL A 11 6.21 1.23 -3.19
N GLU A 12 7.30 1.98 -3.24
CA GLU A 12 7.60 2.89 -4.33
C GLU A 12 9.10 3.10 -4.46
N ASP A 13 9.63 2.93 -5.65
CA ASP A 13 11.05 3.09 -5.94
C ASP A 13 11.43 4.52 -6.34
N ASN A 14 10.51 5.29 -6.88
CA ASN A 14 10.76 6.64 -7.38
C ASN A 14 10.69 7.66 -6.25
N LEU A 15 11.83 8.35 -5.99
CA LEU A 15 11.92 9.31 -4.89
C LEU A 15 10.95 10.48 -5.03
N SER A 16 10.72 10.97 -6.24
CA SER A 16 9.77 12.07 -6.46
C SER A 16 8.35 11.66 -6.10
N ASP A 17 7.97 10.44 -6.42
CA ASP A 17 6.65 9.93 -6.09
C ASP A 17 6.50 9.65 -4.60
N VAL A 18 7.56 9.18 -3.94
CA VAL A 18 7.58 9.04 -2.48
C VAL A 18 7.38 10.41 -1.82
N THR A 19 8.11 11.42 -2.28
CA THR A 19 8.00 12.77 -1.72
C THR A 19 6.59 13.33 -1.90
N LEU A 20 6.00 13.15 -3.08
CA LEU A 20 4.63 13.58 -3.35
C LEU A 20 3.63 12.95 -2.37
N ALA A 21 3.71 11.63 -2.21
CA ALA A 21 2.81 10.91 -1.34
C ALA A 21 2.97 11.32 0.13
N LEU A 22 4.22 11.44 0.59
CA LEU A 22 4.48 11.84 1.97
C LEU A 22 3.99 13.26 2.24
N HIS A 23 4.12 14.17 1.26
CA HIS A 23 3.61 15.53 1.41
C HIS A 23 2.09 15.55 1.57
N ALA A 24 1.37 14.75 0.78
CA ALA A 24 -0.07 14.64 0.90
C ALA A 24 -0.49 14.05 2.25
N PHE A 25 0.19 13.01 2.71
CA PHE A 25 -0.13 12.41 4.00
C PHE A 25 0.20 13.34 5.16
N LYS A 26 1.27 14.13 5.04
CA LYS A 26 1.61 15.12 6.06
C LYS A 26 0.52 16.18 6.19
N LYS A 27 -0.04 16.64 5.07
CA LYS A 27 -1.13 17.60 5.08
C LYS A 27 -2.34 17.09 5.85
N HIS A 28 -2.58 15.79 5.81
CA HIS A 28 -3.69 15.14 6.52
C HIS A 28 -3.26 14.52 7.87
N GLN A 29 -2.08 14.89 8.38
CA GLN A 29 -1.56 14.46 9.68
C GLN A 29 -1.35 12.96 9.78
N LEU A 30 -0.97 12.31 8.67
CA LEU A 30 -0.80 10.86 8.59
C LEU A 30 0.65 10.43 8.34
N ALA A 31 1.58 11.37 8.16
CA ALA A 31 2.96 11.04 7.75
C ALA A 31 3.69 10.13 8.74
N SER A 32 3.40 10.24 10.05
CA SER A 32 4.05 9.42 11.07
C SER A 32 3.60 7.95 11.05
N ARG A 33 2.58 7.64 10.29
CA ARG A 33 2.02 6.29 10.21
C ARG A 33 2.31 5.61 8.87
N VAL A 34 3.21 6.19 8.08
CA VAL A 34 3.61 5.68 6.77
C VAL A 34 4.97 5.02 6.87
N HIS A 35 5.07 3.81 6.34
CA HIS A 35 6.36 3.13 6.17
C HIS A 35 6.65 3.01 4.67
N VAL A 36 7.81 3.49 4.24
CA VAL A 36 8.21 3.47 2.84
C VAL A 36 9.15 2.30 2.60
N ILE A 37 8.84 1.51 1.58
CA ILE A 37 9.68 0.40 1.12
C ILE A 37 9.95 0.61 -0.36
N ARG A 38 11.18 0.34 -0.80
CA ARG A 38 11.68 0.73 -2.11
C ARG A 38 11.78 -0.43 -3.12
N ASP A 39 11.49 -1.66 -2.71
CA ASP A 39 11.53 -2.82 -3.60
C ASP A 39 10.49 -3.86 -3.20
N GLY A 40 10.18 -4.76 -4.15
CA GLY A 40 9.14 -5.76 -3.92
C GLY A 40 9.53 -6.87 -2.97
N ALA A 41 10.81 -7.24 -2.94
CA ALA A 41 11.27 -8.28 -2.02
C ALA A 41 11.15 -7.82 -0.57
N ALA A 42 11.57 -6.59 -0.27
CA ALA A 42 11.46 -6.01 1.06
C ALA A 42 9.99 -5.84 1.46
N ALA A 43 9.10 -5.53 0.51
CA ALA A 43 7.67 -5.43 0.78
C ALA A 43 7.09 -6.77 1.24
N LEU A 44 7.48 -7.86 0.61
CA LEU A 44 7.05 -9.20 1.01
C LEU A 44 7.60 -9.58 2.38
N GLU A 45 8.88 -9.26 2.65
CA GLU A 45 9.45 -9.49 3.98
C GLU A 45 8.68 -8.73 5.05
N PHE A 46 8.32 -7.48 4.79
CA PHE A 46 7.53 -6.68 5.72
C PHE A 46 6.16 -7.31 5.98
N LEU A 47 5.44 -7.62 4.92
CA LEU A 47 4.06 -8.11 5.04
C LEU A 47 3.97 -9.49 5.70
N PHE A 48 4.95 -10.35 5.43
CA PHE A 48 4.95 -11.71 5.96
C PHE A 48 5.86 -11.88 7.18
N ALA A 49 6.42 -10.79 7.70
CA ALA A 49 7.26 -10.78 8.90
C ALA A 49 8.43 -11.76 8.80
N THR A 50 9.18 -11.65 7.71
CA THR A 50 10.35 -12.47 7.44
C THR A 50 11.59 -11.60 7.20
N GLY A 51 12.77 -12.19 7.05
CA GLY A 51 13.98 -11.46 6.72
C GLY A 51 14.27 -10.31 7.68
N ALA A 52 14.46 -9.13 7.13
CA ALA A 52 14.74 -7.93 7.91
C ALA A 52 13.59 -7.53 8.84
N TYR A 53 12.39 -8.04 8.61
CA TYR A 53 11.19 -7.71 9.38
C TYR A 53 10.68 -8.88 10.23
N ALA A 54 11.54 -9.85 10.52
CA ALA A 54 11.16 -11.05 11.26
C ALA A 54 10.63 -10.76 12.67
N GLN A 55 10.95 -9.58 13.23
CA GLN A 55 10.45 -9.17 14.55
C GLN A 55 9.01 -8.67 14.53
N ARG A 56 8.45 -8.41 13.36
CA ARG A 56 7.07 -7.93 13.26
C ARG A 56 6.07 -9.03 13.59
N ASP A 57 4.93 -8.61 14.11
CA ASP A 57 3.75 -9.46 14.21
C ASP A 57 2.98 -9.41 12.89
N ILE A 58 2.90 -10.51 12.19
CA ILE A 58 2.22 -10.59 10.89
C ILE A 58 0.73 -10.23 10.99
N ALA A 59 0.12 -10.43 12.16
CA ALA A 59 -1.28 -10.08 12.37
C ALA A 59 -1.51 -8.58 12.45
N ASN A 60 -0.47 -7.78 12.66
CA ASN A 60 -0.55 -6.33 12.73
C ASN A 60 -0.39 -5.74 11.33
N VAL A 61 -1.43 -5.88 10.50
CA VAL A 61 -1.39 -5.50 9.09
C VAL A 61 -1.59 -4.00 8.91
N PRO A 62 -1.03 -3.40 7.86
CA PRO A 62 -1.36 -2.02 7.50
C PRO A 62 -2.83 -1.89 7.08
N LYS A 63 -3.36 -0.69 7.20
CA LYS A 63 -4.74 -0.40 6.78
C LYS A 63 -4.89 -0.28 5.27
N VAL A 64 -3.81 0.09 4.59
CA VAL A 64 -3.79 0.21 3.14
C VAL A 64 -2.36 0.04 2.63
N ILE A 65 -2.23 -0.52 1.44
CA ILE A 65 -0.95 -0.63 0.72
C ILE A 65 -1.07 0.20 -0.56
N LEU A 66 -0.16 1.16 -0.75
CA LEU A 66 0.04 1.85 -2.02
C LEU A 66 1.22 1.19 -2.72
N LEU A 67 0.99 0.63 -3.88
CA LEU A 67 1.93 -0.28 -4.52
C LEU A 67 2.21 0.12 -5.95
N ASP A 68 3.47 0.36 -6.29
CA ASP A 68 3.87 0.53 -7.68
C ASP A 68 4.03 -0.84 -8.35
N LEU A 69 3.71 -0.90 -9.62
CA LEU A 69 3.88 -2.11 -10.44
C LEU A 69 5.36 -2.33 -10.78
N ASN A 70 6.09 -1.26 -11.12
CA ASN A 70 7.46 -1.33 -11.58
C ASN A 70 8.44 -1.21 -10.41
N LEU A 71 8.69 -2.33 -9.74
CA LEU A 71 9.56 -2.38 -8.57
C LEU A 71 10.80 -3.23 -8.86
N PRO A 72 11.96 -2.90 -8.24
CA PRO A 72 13.13 -3.77 -8.28
C PRO A 72 12.89 -5.08 -7.53
N LEU A 73 13.64 -6.09 -7.89
CA LEU A 73 13.75 -7.42 -7.28
C LEU A 73 12.49 -8.27 -7.48
N VAL A 74 11.34 -7.82 -7.00
CA VAL A 74 10.05 -8.48 -7.23
C VAL A 74 9.08 -7.41 -7.73
N ASN A 75 8.47 -7.60 -8.89
CA ASN A 75 7.56 -6.59 -9.44
C ASN A 75 6.24 -6.53 -8.67
N GLY A 76 5.52 -5.43 -8.87
CA GLY A 76 4.31 -5.15 -8.09
C GLY A 76 3.17 -6.13 -8.34
N LEU A 77 3.03 -6.68 -9.53
CA LEU A 77 2.00 -7.69 -9.79
C LEU A 77 2.26 -8.96 -8.99
N GLU A 78 3.51 -9.39 -8.88
CA GLU A 78 3.86 -10.55 -8.06
C GLU A 78 3.63 -10.28 -6.58
N VAL A 79 3.99 -9.08 -6.11
CA VAL A 79 3.69 -8.67 -4.73
C VAL A 79 2.18 -8.73 -4.48
N LEU A 80 1.39 -8.15 -5.38
CA LEU A 80 -0.07 -8.16 -5.28
C LEU A 80 -0.61 -9.60 -5.25
N ARG A 81 -0.10 -10.46 -6.13
CA ARG A 81 -0.52 -11.85 -6.18
C ARG A 81 -0.31 -12.55 -4.84
N GLN A 82 0.86 -12.38 -4.25
CA GLN A 82 1.16 -13.01 -2.95
C GLN A 82 0.31 -12.45 -1.83
N ILE A 83 0.03 -11.15 -1.83
CA ILE A 83 -0.86 -10.53 -0.85
C ILE A 83 -2.26 -11.16 -0.95
N LYS A 84 -2.78 -11.30 -2.15
CA LYS A 84 -4.17 -11.73 -2.36
C LYS A 84 -4.37 -13.24 -2.29
N HIS A 85 -3.30 -14.02 -2.35
CA HIS A 85 -3.37 -15.49 -2.23
C HIS A 85 -3.11 -16.01 -0.82
N ASP A 86 -2.80 -15.14 0.13
CA ASP A 86 -2.60 -15.53 1.52
C ASP A 86 -3.74 -14.99 2.38
N PRO A 87 -4.46 -15.85 3.13
CA PRO A 87 -5.60 -15.39 3.93
C PRO A 87 -5.23 -14.33 4.98
N ARG A 88 -3.98 -14.29 5.43
CA ARG A 88 -3.53 -13.32 6.43
C ARG A 88 -3.39 -11.91 5.88
N THR A 89 -3.17 -11.77 4.57
CA THR A 89 -2.96 -10.46 3.93
C THR A 89 -4.05 -10.12 2.92
N GLN A 90 -4.80 -11.11 2.47
CA GLN A 90 -5.81 -10.93 1.43
C GLN A 90 -6.80 -9.79 1.70
N PRO A 91 -7.27 -9.55 2.94
CA PRO A 91 -8.23 -8.48 3.19
C PRO A 91 -7.64 -7.06 3.13
N ILE A 92 -6.31 -6.92 3.09
CA ILE A 92 -5.70 -5.58 3.11
C ILE A 92 -6.03 -4.86 1.80
N PRO A 93 -6.61 -3.65 1.84
CA PRO A 93 -6.86 -2.88 0.63
C PRO A 93 -5.54 -2.51 -0.06
N VAL A 94 -5.48 -2.71 -1.37
CA VAL A 94 -4.31 -2.36 -2.19
C VAL A 94 -4.73 -1.40 -3.28
N VAL A 95 -3.99 -0.31 -3.41
CA VAL A 95 -4.13 0.66 -4.50
C VAL A 95 -2.85 0.65 -5.31
N MET A 96 -2.96 0.37 -6.61
CA MET A 96 -1.82 0.49 -7.52
C MET A 96 -1.62 1.95 -7.88
N LEU A 97 -0.38 2.43 -7.80
CA LEU A 97 -0.01 3.78 -8.23
C LEU A 97 1.22 3.65 -9.12
N THR A 98 1.04 3.68 -10.43
CA THR A 98 2.08 3.29 -11.37
C THR A 98 2.02 4.06 -12.68
N ALA A 99 3.17 4.17 -13.37
CA ALA A 99 3.23 4.79 -14.69
C ALA A 99 2.66 3.89 -15.80
N SER A 100 2.40 2.61 -15.53
CA SER A 100 1.90 1.71 -16.56
C SER A 100 0.46 2.04 -16.95
N ARG A 101 0.26 2.23 -18.27
CA ARG A 101 -1.07 2.43 -18.87
C ARG A 101 -1.52 1.22 -19.67
N GLU A 102 -0.77 0.14 -19.63
CA GLU A 102 -1.09 -1.05 -20.40
C GLU A 102 -2.35 -1.71 -19.89
N GLU A 103 -3.29 -1.98 -20.79
CA GLU A 103 -4.55 -2.60 -20.45
C GLU A 103 -4.35 -3.94 -19.73
N ARG A 104 -3.38 -4.73 -20.20
CA ARG A 104 -3.08 -6.02 -19.57
C ARG A 104 -2.70 -5.89 -18.11
N ASP A 105 -1.95 -4.85 -17.74
CA ASP A 105 -1.53 -4.63 -16.34
C ASP A 105 -2.72 -4.20 -15.49
N ILE A 106 -3.59 -3.37 -16.04
CA ILE A 106 -4.79 -2.91 -15.35
C ILE A 106 -5.72 -4.11 -15.10
N VAL A 107 -5.98 -4.89 -16.14
CA VAL A 107 -6.85 -6.07 -16.05
C VAL A 107 -6.28 -7.08 -15.06
N ALA A 108 -4.97 -7.38 -15.16
CA ALA A 108 -4.32 -8.34 -14.26
C ALA A 108 -4.42 -7.87 -12.80
N SER A 109 -4.23 -6.57 -12.55
CA SER A 109 -4.33 -6.01 -11.19
C SER A 109 -5.73 -6.19 -10.61
N TYR A 110 -6.77 -5.88 -11.39
CA TYR A 110 -8.15 -6.07 -10.91
C TYR A 110 -8.53 -7.53 -10.75
N GLN A 111 -8.03 -8.40 -11.62
CA GLN A 111 -8.26 -9.85 -11.48
C GLN A 111 -7.63 -10.40 -10.19
N LEU A 112 -6.52 -9.83 -9.76
CA LEU A 112 -5.85 -10.21 -8.51
C LEU A 112 -6.50 -9.58 -7.28
N GLY A 113 -7.42 -8.63 -7.45
CA GLY A 113 -8.17 -8.07 -6.33
C GLY A 113 -7.70 -6.69 -5.86
N VAL A 114 -7.04 -5.92 -6.73
CA VAL A 114 -6.69 -4.53 -6.39
C VAL A 114 -7.96 -3.70 -6.21
N ASN A 115 -7.92 -2.77 -5.26
CA ASN A 115 -9.06 -1.90 -4.99
C ASN A 115 -9.17 -0.74 -5.98
N SER A 116 -8.03 -0.25 -6.45
CA SER A 116 -7.99 0.83 -7.44
C SER A 116 -6.64 0.84 -8.16
N TYR A 117 -6.63 1.42 -9.36
CA TYR A 117 -5.46 1.55 -10.20
C TYR A 117 -5.35 3.01 -10.65
N ILE A 118 -4.30 3.69 -10.21
CA ILE A 118 -4.06 5.09 -10.49
C ILE A 118 -2.82 5.22 -11.36
N VAL A 119 -2.95 5.86 -12.52
CA VAL A 119 -1.85 6.02 -13.47
C VAL A 119 -1.12 7.33 -13.22
N LYS A 120 0.20 7.25 -13.06
CA LYS A 120 1.07 8.42 -12.98
C LYS A 120 1.23 9.05 -14.38
N PRO A 121 1.59 10.32 -14.50
CA PRO A 121 1.92 11.23 -13.40
C PRO A 121 0.67 11.80 -12.73
N VAL A 122 0.78 12.04 -11.44
CA VAL A 122 -0.22 12.78 -10.68
C VAL A 122 0.48 13.90 -9.92
N ASP A 123 -0.15 15.06 -9.83
CA ASP A 123 0.35 16.11 -8.96
C ASP A 123 -0.25 15.96 -7.55
N PHE A 124 0.15 16.87 -6.66
CA PHE A 124 -0.31 16.83 -5.28
C PHE A 124 -1.84 16.86 -5.17
N ASP A 125 -2.49 17.77 -5.92
CA ASP A 125 -3.94 17.90 -5.84
C ASP A 125 -4.65 16.69 -6.41
N GLN A 126 -4.16 16.14 -7.51
CA GLN A 126 -4.70 14.92 -8.11
C GLN A 126 -4.55 13.72 -7.17
N PHE A 127 -3.40 13.61 -6.51
CA PHE A 127 -3.16 12.54 -5.55
C PHE A 127 -4.11 12.65 -4.37
N SER A 128 -4.22 13.85 -3.76
CA SER A 128 -5.11 14.09 -2.64
C SER A 128 -6.56 13.81 -3.00
N GLU A 129 -7.00 14.24 -4.18
CA GLU A 129 -8.36 14.00 -4.65
C GLU A 129 -8.64 12.52 -4.86
N ALA A 130 -7.69 11.78 -5.44
CA ALA A 130 -7.83 10.34 -5.63
C ALA A 130 -7.97 9.62 -4.28
N MET A 131 -7.14 9.98 -3.31
CA MET A 131 -7.21 9.38 -1.98
C MET A 131 -8.54 9.67 -1.30
N ARG A 132 -9.06 10.89 -1.45
CA ARG A 132 -10.36 11.27 -0.89
C ARG A 132 -11.49 10.53 -1.58
N THR A 133 -11.49 10.47 -2.90
CA THR A 133 -12.52 9.78 -3.69
C THR A 133 -12.60 8.31 -3.31
N LEU A 134 -11.46 7.68 -3.03
CA LEU A 134 -11.42 6.29 -2.58
C LEU A 134 -11.80 6.13 -1.11
N GLY A 135 -11.99 7.23 -0.38
CA GLY A 135 -12.31 7.17 1.04
C GLY A 135 -11.15 6.73 1.92
N LEU A 136 -9.92 6.77 1.40
CA LEU A 136 -8.78 6.26 2.15
C LEU A 136 -8.47 7.07 3.41
N PHE A 137 -8.61 8.40 3.33
CA PHE A 137 -8.39 9.22 4.52
C PHE A 137 -9.40 8.91 5.63
N TRP A 138 -10.66 8.67 5.25
CA TRP A 138 -11.67 8.24 6.20
C TRP A 138 -11.32 6.88 6.81
N LEU A 139 -10.91 5.93 5.98
CA LEU A 139 -10.51 4.60 6.43
C LEU A 139 -9.39 4.66 7.46
N LEU A 140 -8.40 5.54 7.24
CA LEU A 140 -7.25 5.68 8.13
C LEU A 140 -7.62 6.30 9.48
N HIS A 141 -8.71 7.06 9.55
CA HIS A 141 -9.18 7.69 10.78
C HIS A 141 -10.28 6.88 11.48
N ASN A 142 -10.84 5.89 10.81
CA ASN A 142 -11.95 5.13 11.34
C ASN A 142 -11.48 3.96 12.21
N GLN A 143 -12.32 3.57 13.18
CA GLN A 143 -12.08 2.38 13.98
C GLN A 143 -12.47 1.14 13.15
N PRO A 144 -11.55 0.21 12.86
CA PRO A 144 -11.89 -0.95 12.04
C PRO A 144 -12.92 -1.84 12.72
N PRO A 145 -13.95 -2.28 11.98
CA PRO A 145 -14.98 -3.18 12.54
C PRO A 145 -14.43 -4.51 13.03
N ILE A 146 -13.32 -4.94 12.46
CA ILE A 146 -12.70 -6.22 12.83
C ILE A 146 -12.34 -6.31 14.31
N LEU A 147 -12.11 -5.18 14.97
CA LEU A 147 -11.83 -5.18 16.40
C LEU A 147 -13.00 -5.71 17.21
N LEU A 148 -14.22 -5.55 16.71
CA LEU A 148 -15.42 -6.08 17.35
C LEU A 148 -15.50 -7.59 17.21
N GLY A 149 -14.99 -8.14 16.12
CA GLY A 149 -15.01 -9.56 15.87
C GLY A 149 -13.98 -10.35 16.66
N LYS A 150 -13.07 -9.69 17.36
CA LYS A 150 -12.04 -10.33 18.17
C LYS A 150 -12.50 -10.59 19.59
N ALA A 151 -13.63 -10.11 19.94
CA ALA A 151 -14.17 -10.26 21.30
C ALA A 151 -14.44 -11.73 21.66
#